data_e2f65e35abab561c7b0a5d7172f0de3a
#
_entry.id   e2f65e35abab561c7b0a5d7172f0de3a
#
_cell.length_a   1.000
_cell.length_b   1.000
_cell.length_c   1.000
_cell.angle_alpha   90.00
_cell.angle_beta   90.00
_cell.angle_gamma   90.00
#
_symmetry.space_group_name_H-M   'P 1'
#
loop_
_entity.id
_entity.type
_entity.pdbx_description
1 polymer ?
#
loop_
_entity_poly.entity_id
_entity_poly.type
_entity_poly.pdbx_seq_one_letter_code
_entity_poly.pdbx_strand_id
1 'polypeptide(L)'
;MPQITLPQGTVRYEEIGAGPPVVFVHGILVDGTLWDLVTPRLAGDLRCVVPDLPLGSHRVAMNADADLSPAGVARLVGDLLAALDVEDVTLVGNDTGGAISQLVALDHGERVGRLVLTNCDCFEVFPPKEFVPMVLHQVAELRLGAEGQDLGRRGR
;
A
#
# COMPACT_ATOMS: atom_id res chain seq x y z
N MET A 1 5.67 -2.96 14.99
CA MET A 1 5.35 -2.18 13.79
C MET A 1 4.43 -1.03 14.18
N PRO A 2 4.80 0.21 13.89
CA PRO A 2 3.92 1.36 14.06
C PRO A 2 2.65 1.23 13.20
N GLN A 3 1.65 2.01 13.55
CA GLN A 3 0.35 2.05 12.86
C GLN A 3 -0.07 3.51 12.69
N ILE A 4 -0.75 3.79 11.60
CA ILE A 4 -1.32 5.10 11.33
C ILE A 4 -2.77 4.94 10.87
N THR A 5 -3.66 5.78 11.40
CA THR A 5 -5.07 5.78 11.02
C THR A 5 -5.29 6.80 9.92
N LEU A 6 -5.78 6.32 8.79
CA LEU A 6 -6.13 7.08 7.60
C LEU A 6 -7.65 7.04 7.37
N PRO A 7 -8.20 7.85 6.47
CA PRO A 7 -9.64 7.82 6.17
C PRO A 7 -10.16 6.43 5.75
N GLN A 8 -9.33 5.62 5.08
CA GLN A 8 -9.68 4.29 4.59
C GLN A 8 -9.55 3.19 5.64
N GLY A 9 -8.88 3.45 6.77
CA GLY A 9 -8.62 2.47 7.83
C GLY A 9 -7.24 2.63 8.44
N THR A 10 -6.82 1.64 9.22
CA THR A 10 -5.51 1.65 9.89
C THR A 10 -4.49 0.87 9.07
N VAL A 11 -3.37 1.51 8.73
CA VAL A 11 -2.24 0.92 8.01
C VAL A 11 -1.09 0.68 8.99
N ARG A 12 -0.54 -0.52 8.97
CA ARG A 12 0.72 -0.84 9.64
C ARG A 12 1.87 -0.51 8.69
N TYR A 13 3.00 -0.12 9.24
CA TYR A 13 4.19 0.10 8.42
C TYR A 13 5.46 -0.19 9.21
N GLU A 14 6.53 -0.48 8.53
CA GLU A 14 7.87 -0.47 9.09
C GLU A 14 8.58 0.82 8.69
N GLU A 15 9.42 1.29 9.58
CA GLU A 15 10.27 2.44 9.33
C GLU A 15 11.67 2.15 9.87
N ILE A 16 12.67 2.29 9.00
CA ILE A 16 14.07 2.03 9.34
C ILE A 16 14.98 3.06 8.67
N GLY A 17 16.00 3.47 9.39
CA GLY A 17 16.98 4.44 8.91
C GLY A 17 16.54 5.89 9.10
N ALA A 18 17.38 6.79 8.60
CA ALA A 18 17.16 8.24 8.61
C ALA A 18 17.79 8.86 7.37
N GLY A 19 17.23 9.97 6.89
CA GLY A 19 17.68 10.66 5.68
C GLY A 19 16.54 10.89 4.67
N PRO A 20 16.84 11.03 3.38
CA PRO A 20 15.83 11.21 2.36
C PRO A 20 14.82 10.03 2.35
N PRO A 21 13.50 10.33 2.25
CA PRO A 21 12.47 9.30 2.38
C PRO A 21 12.36 8.44 1.13
N VAL A 22 12.27 7.13 1.37
CA VAL A 22 11.95 6.12 0.36
C VAL A 22 10.74 5.31 0.84
N VAL A 23 9.69 5.25 0.05
CA VAL A 23 8.49 4.48 0.37
C VAL A 23 8.37 3.31 -0.61
N PHE A 24 8.20 2.12 -0.05
CA PHE A 24 8.18 0.85 -0.78
C PHE A 24 6.77 0.31 -0.91
N VAL A 25 6.29 0.21 -2.14
CA VAL A 25 4.93 -0.25 -2.48
C VAL A 25 5.02 -1.67 -3.02
N HIS A 26 4.52 -2.63 -2.23
CA HIS A 26 4.50 -4.04 -2.60
C HIS A 26 3.36 -4.39 -3.56
N GLY A 27 3.41 -5.58 -4.15
CA GLY A 27 2.41 -6.09 -5.05
C GLY A 27 1.23 -6.80 -4.37
N ILE A 28 0.34 -7.35 -5.19
CA ILE A 28 -0.81 -8.14 -4.73
C ILE A 28 -0.33 -9.48 -4.13
N LEU A 29 -1.05 -9.98 -3.12
CA LEU A 29 -0.79 -11.26 -2.41
C LEU A 29 0.51 -11.32 -1.62
N VAL A 30 1.27 -10.25 -1.57
CA VAL A 30 2.46 -10.10 -0.73
C VAL A 30 2.26 -8.97 0.27
N ASP A 31 3.17 -8.80 1.20
CA ASP A 31 3.19 -7.73 2.19
C ASP A 31 4.56 -7.05 2.22
N GLY A 32 4.79 -6.20 3.22
CA GLY A 32 6.06 -5.46 3.37
C GLY A 32 7.30 -6.35 3.46
N THR A 33 7.17 -7.63 3.82
CA THR A 33 8.31 -8.57 3.92
C THR A 33 9.04 -8.79 2.59
N LEU A 34 8.41 -8.42 1.46
CA LEU A 34 9.09 -8.36 0.16
C LEU A 34 10.40 -7.56 0.22
N TRP A 35 10.46 -6.56 1.09
CA TRP A 35 11.56 -5.60 1.18
C TRP A 35 12.57 -5.88 2.29
N ASP A 36 12.38 -6.96 3.08
CA ASP A 36 13.20 -7.30 4.26
C ASP A 36 14.70 -7.43 3.97
N LEU A 37 15.07 -7.82 2.76
CA LEU A 37 16.47 -7.94 2.35
C LEU A 37 17.03 -6.65 1.72
N VAL A 38 16.17 -5.70 1.41
CA VAL A 38 16.54 -4.43 0.73
C VAL A 38 16.69 -3.30 1.74
N THR A 39 15.69 -3.07 2.56
CA THR A 39 15.63 -1.89 3.44
C THR A 39 16.79 -1.82 4.45
N PRO A 40 17.27 -2.92 5.06
CA PRO A 40 18.43 -2.83 5.96
C PRO A 40 19.72 -2.39 5.27
N ARG A 41 19.84 -2.64 3.94
CA ARG A 41 21.02 -2.21 3.16
C ARG A 41 21.00 -0.73 2.82
N LEU A 42 19.83 -0.13 2.82
CA LEU A 42 19.60 1.28 2.47
C LEU A 42 19.48 2.18 3.72
N ALA A 43 19.18 1.60 4.87
CA ALA A 43 18.89 2.30 6.11
C ALA A 43 20.04 3.14 6.68
N GLY A 44 21.27 2.93 6.19
CA GLY A 44 22.44 3.76 6.56
C GLY A 44 22.37 5.20 6.02
N ASP A 45 21.68 5.39 4.88
CA ASP A 45 21.65 6.65 4.15
C ASP A 45 20.22 7.16 3.89
N LEU A 46 19.22 6.31 4.03
CA LEU A 46 17.83 6.58 3.64
C LEU A 46 16.85 6.25 4.78
N ARG A 47 15.77 7.02 4.85
CA ARG A 47 14.59 6.73 5.67
C ARG A 47 13.66 5.82 4.86
N CYS A 48 13.68 4.52 5.12
CA CYS A 48 12.86 3.53 4.42
C CYS A 48 11.53 3.33 5.15
N VAL A 49 10.42 3.52 4.44
CA VAL A 49 9.06 3.30 4.93
C VAL A 49 8.41 2.19 4.11
N VAL A 50 7.91 1.17 4.79
CA VAL A 50 7.32 -0.03 4.17
C VAL A 50 5.91 -0.23 4.72
N PRO A 51 4.87 0.30 4.06
CA PRO A 51 3.49 0.08 4.47
C PRO A 51 3.02 -1.34 4.13
N ASP A 52 2.16 -1.88 5.01
CA ASP A 52 1.40 -3.11 4.80
C ASP A 52 0.06 -2.74 4.15
N LEU A 53 0.07 -2.70 2.81
CA LEU A 53 -1.04 -2.19 2.01
C LEU A 53 -2.18 -3.22 1.85
N PRO A 54 -3.44 -2.79 1.66
CA PRO A 54 -4.59 -3.69 1.54
C PRO A 54 -4.65 -4.38 0.16
N LEU A 55 -3.60 -5.12 -0.18
CA LEU A 55 -3.44 -5.84 -1.44
C LEU A 55 -3.54 -7.38 -1.28
N GLY A 56 -4.13 -7.84 -0.17
CA GLY A 56 -4.48 -9.25 0.04
C GLY A 56 -3.75 -9.94 1.18
N SER A 57 -2.59 -9.45 1.64
CA SER A 57 -1.83 -10.03 2.75
C SER A 57 -1.78 -9.14 4.00
N HIS A 58 -2.43 -7.98 3.97
CA HIS A 58 -2.51 -7.07 5.11
C HIS A 58 -3.27 -7.70 6.30
N ARG A 59 -2.91 -7.28 7.51
CA ARG A 59 -3.34 -7.94 8.77
C ARG A 59 -4.34 -7.12 9.58
N VAL A 60 -4.63 -5.91 9.15
CA VAL A 60 -5.61 -5.00 9.79
C VAL A 60 -6.70 -4.71 8.78
N ALA A 61 -7.94 -5.05 9.15
CA ALA A 61 -9.08 -4.80 8.26
C ALA A 61 -9.23 -3.29 7.99
N MET A 62 -9.51 -2.95 6.73
CA MET A 62 -9.86 -1.61 6.33
C MET A 62 -11.33 -1.30 6.70
N ASN A 63 -11.73 -0.03 6.64
CA ASN A 63 -13.12 0.35 6.82
C ASN A 63 -14.00 -0.34 5.76
N ALA A 64 -15.22 -0.72 6.13
CA ALA A 64 -16.11 -1.48 5.25
C ALA A 64 -16.48 -0.73 3.95
N ASP A 65 -16.44 0.59 3.97
CA ASP A 65 -16.70 1.49 2.84
C ASP A 65 -15.44 1.96 2.11
N ALA A 66 -14.25 1.46 2.51
CA ALA A 66 -13.00 1.83 1.86
C ALA A 66 -12.99 1.44 0.39
N ASP A 67 -12.57 2.37 -0.46
CA ASP A 67 -12.30 2.08 -1.86
C ASP A 67 -10.94 1.37 -1.97
N LEU A 68 -10.96 0.07 -2.25
CA LEU A 68 -9.77 -0.76 -2.45
C LEU A 68 -9.48 -1.02 -3.94
N SER A 69 -10.08 -0.25 -4.84
CA SER A 69 -9.66 -0.21 -6.24
C SER A 69 -8.20 0.27 -6.36
N PRO A 70 -7.51 0.04 -7.47
CA PRO A 70 -6.15 0.58 -7.67
C PRO A 70 -6.04 2.08 -7.40
N ALA A 71 -7.03 2.87 -7.85
CA ALA A 71 -7.10 4.29 -7.57
C ALA A 71 -7.35 4.60 -6.09
N GLY A 72 -8.17 3.78 -5.41
CA GLY A 72 -8.42 3.90 -3.97
C GLY A 72 -7.17 3.60 -3.14
N VAL A 73 -6.41 2.57 -3.50
CA VAL A 73 -5.13 2.27 -2.84
C VAL A 73 -4.07 3.34 -3.14
N ALA A 74 -4.06 3.91 -4.34
CA ALA A 74 -3.18 5.04 -4.66
C ALA A 74 -3.48 6.25 -3.77
N ARG A 75 -4.77 6.60 -3.58
CA ARG A 75 -5.18 7.66 -2.63
C ARG A 75 -4.74 7.33 -1.20
N LEU A 76 -4.90 6.08 -0.76
CA LEU A 76 -4.44 5.65 0.57
C LEU A 76 -2.92 5.85 0.73
N VAL A 77 -2.13 5.53 -0.29
CA VAL A 77 -0.68 5.81 -0.26
C VAL A 77 -0.42 7.31 -0.21
N GLY A 78 -1.12 8.13 -1.00
CA GLY A 78 -1.02 9.59 -0.93
C GLY A 78 -1.35 10.14 0.46
N ASP A 79 -2.44 9.66 1.08
CA ASP A 79 -2.82 10.02 2.46
C ASP A 79 -1.76 9.59 3.48
N LEU A 80 -1.13 8.43 3.27
CA LEU A 80 -0.03 7.95 4.09
C LEU A 80 1.18 8.89 3.99
N LEU A 81 1.57 9.30 2.79
CA LEU A 81 2.67 10.26 2.59
C LEU A 81 2.39 11.58 3.32
N ALA A 82 1.15 12.07 3.22
CA ALA A 82 0.72 13.28 3.91
C ALA A 82 0.75 13.12 5.44
N ALA A 83 0.24 12.01 5.96
CA ALA A 83 0.17 11.75 7.40
C ALA A 83 1.54 11.50 8.05
N LEU A 84 2.52 11.01 7.29
CA LEU A 84 3.91 10.86 7.70
C LEU A 84 4.74 12.14 7.49
N ASP A 85 4.12 13.19 6.93
CA ASP A 85 4.74 14.47 6.61
C ASP A 85 6.04 14.29 5.79
N VAL A 86 5.96 13.46 4.74
CA VAL A 86 7.10 13.23 3.84
C VAL A 86 6.89 13.91 2.50
N GLU A 87 7.97 14.52 2.01
CA GLU A 87 8.04 15.23 0.72
C GLU A 87 9.29 14.79 -0.04
N ASP A 88 9.38 15.10 -1.33
CA ASP A 88 10.47 14.68 -2.23
C ASP A 88 10.78 13.17 -2.15
N VAL A 89 9.70 12.38 -2.00
CA VAL A 89 9.78 10.94 -1.76
C VAL A 89 10.31 10.22 -2.99
N THR A 90 11.23 9.27 -2.78
CA THR A 90 11.49 8.22 -3.77
C THR A 90 10.46 7.11 -3.55
N LEU A 91 9.53 6.97 -4.48
CA LEU A 91 8.51 5.92 -4.45
C LEU A 91 9.00 4.70 -5.24
N VAL A 92 9.09 3.55 -4.57
CA VAL A 92 9.58 2.29 -5.18
C VAL A 92 8.43 1.32 -5.27
N GLY A 93 8.04 0.94 -6.49
CA GLY A 93 6.96 0.00 -6.74
C GLY A 93 7.42 -1.29 -7.39
N ASN A 94 6.86 -2.42 -6.95
CA ASN A 94 7.08 -3.74 -7.54
C ASN A 94 5.74 -4.39 -7.88
N ASP A 95 5.67 -5.10 -8.99
CA ASP A 95 4.46 -5.79 -9.46
C ASP A 95 3.27 -4.82 -9.54
N THR A 96 2.12 -5.15 -9.00
CA THR A 96 0.94 -4.28 -8.84
C THR A 96 1.28 -2.97 -8.10
N GLY A 97 2.22 -3.02 -7.15
CA GLY A 97 2.68 -1.84 -6.44
C GLY A 97 3.33 -0.81 -7.37
N GLY A 98 3.90 -1.24 -8.49
CA GLY A 98 4.40 -0.33 -9.52
C GLY A 98 3.28 0.41 -10.25
N ALA A 99 2.18 -0.26 -10.59
CA ALA A 99 1.01 0.39 -11.18
C ALA A 99 0.39 1.40 -10.21
N ILE A 100 0.26 1.03 -8.92
CA ILE A 100 -0.23 1.94 -7.87
C ILE A 100 0.71 3.13 -7.72
N SER A 101 2.02 2.92 -7.71
CA SER A 101 3.00 4.00 -7.59
C SER A 101 2.93 5.01 -8.73
N GLN A 102 2.62 4.55 -9.95
CA GLN A 102 2.37 5.45 -11.08
C GLN A 102 1.13 6.31 -10.87
N LEU A 103 0.03 5.73 -10.35
CA LEU A 103 -1.17 6.49 -10.01
C LEU A 103 -0.88 7.52 -8.89
N VAL A 104 -0.13 7.14 -7.86
CA VAL A 104 0.30 8.08 -6.81
C VAL A 104 1.10 9.24 -7.40
N ALA A 105 2.05 8.97 -8.30
CA ALA A 105 2.84 10.01 -8.94
C ALA A 105 2.01 10.95 -9.83
N LEU A 106 0.90 10.47 -10.37
CA LEU A 106 -0.04 11.31 -11.15
C LEU A 106 -0.94 12.17 -10.25
N ASP A 107 -1.47 11.58 -9.17
CA ASP A 107 -2.50 12.23 -8.34
C ASP A 107 -1.89 13.02 -7.16
N HIS A 108 -0.67 12.68 -6.72
CA HIS A 108 0.05 13.27 -5.59
C HIS A 108 1.51 13.60 -5.96
N GLY A 109 1.73 14.02 -7.21
CA GLY A 109 3.05 14.32 -7.76
C GLY A 109 3.82 15.41 -7.02
N GLU A 110 3.14 16.28 -6.26
CA GLU A 110 3.75 17.30 -5.42
C GLU A 110 4.61 16.73 -4.29
N ARG A 111 4.35 15.47 -3.87
CA ARG A 111 5.11 14.78 -2.81
C ARG A 111 6.14 13.80 -3.36
N VAL A 112 6.03 13.42 -4.64
CA VAL A 112 6.88 12.39 -5.25
C VAL A 112 8.00 13.05 -6.05
N GLY A 113 9.22 12.96 -5.52
CA GLY A 113 10.41 13.46 -6.20
C GLY A 113 10.98 12.48 -7.23
N ARG A 114 10.86 11.17 -6.96
CA ARG A 114 11.39 10.10 -7.85
C ARG A 114 10.50 8.88 -7.83
N LEU A 115 10.42 8.21 -8.99
CA LEU A 115 9.71 6.95 -9.15
C LEU A 115 10.67 5.87 -9.63
N VAL A 116 10.71 4.75 -8.89
CA VAL A 116 11.49 3.55 -9.24
C VAL A 116 10.52 2.40 -9.45
N LEU A 117 10.52 1.83 -10.64
CA LEU A 117 9.64 0.74 -11.02
C LEU A 117 10.45 -0.52 -11.27
N THR A 118 10.09 -1.60 -10.56
CA THR A 118 10.77 -2.89 -10.64
C THR A 118 9.78 -3.98 -11.01
N ASN A 119 9.95 -4.60 -12.18
CA ASN A 119 9.11 -5.71 -12.67
C ASN A 119 7.61 -5.45 -12.40
N CYS A 120 7.10 -4.34 -12.90
CA CYS A 120 5.76 -3.88 -12.57
C CYS A 120 4.80 -3.91 -13.75
N ASP A 121 3.52 -4.09 -13.43
CA ASP A 121 2.42 -3.86 -14.35
C ASP A 121 2.27 -2.37 -14.66
N CYS A 122 1.71 -2.07 -15.82
CA CYS A 122 1.33 -0.70 -16.15
C CYS A 122 0.04 -0.67 -16.99
N PHE A 123 -0.77 0.35 -16.74
CA PHE A 123 -1.96 0.78 -17.51
C PHE A 123 -2.83 -0.34 -18.09
N GLU A 124 -2.70 -0.62 -19.40
CA GLU A 124 -3.61 -1.48 -20.16
C GLU A 124 -3.52 -2.97 -19.80
N VAL A 125 -2.43 -3.39 -19.17
CA VAL A 125 -2.21 -4.77 -18.72
C VAL A 125 -2.49 -4.96 -17.24
N PHE A 126 -2.98 -3.92 -16.55
CA PHE A 126 -3.24 -3.99 -15.11
C PHE A 126 -4.75 -3.86 -14.79
N PRO A 127 -5.31 -4.78 -13.98
CA PRO A 127 -4.73 -6.09 -13.66
C PRO A 127 -4.74 -7.02 -14.90
N PRO A 128 -3.80 -7.97 -15.03
CA PRO A 128 -3.86 -8.97 -16.08
C PRO A 128 -5.22 -9.65 -16.06
N LYS A 129 -5.82 -9.90 -17.25
CA LYS A 129 -7.20 -10.39 -17.37
C LYS A 129 -7.45 -11.69 -16.60
N GLU A 130 -6.45 -12.53 -16.52
CA GLU A 130 -6.44 -13.79 -15.79
C GLU A 130 -6.58 -13.59 -14.28
N PHE A 131 -6.11 -12.47 -13.74
CA PHE A 131 -6.14 -12.16 -12.32
C PHE A 131 -7.38 -11.37 -11.89
N VAL A 132 -8.14 -10.79 -12.83
CA VAL A 132 -9.35 -10.00 -12.51
C VAL A 132 -10.32 -10.76 -11.60
N PRO A 133 -10.67 -12.06 -11.86
CA PRO A 133 -11.57 -12.80 -10.98
C PRO A 133 -11.01 -12.97 -9.56
N MET A 134 -9.71 -13.20 -9.43
CA MET A 134 -9.05 -13.38 -8.14
C MET A 134 -9.01 -12.07 -7.34
N VAL A 135 -8.68 -10.95 -7.98
CA VAL A 135 -8.69 -9.62 -7.35
C VAL A 135 -10.10 -9.28 -6.85
N LEU A 136 -11.13 -9.53 -7.67
CA LEU A 136 -12.52 -9.29 -7.28
C LEU A 136 -12.95 -10.19 -6.13
N HIS A 137 -12.54 -11.46 -6.12
CA HIS A 137 -12.85 -12.40 -5.04
C HIS A 137 -12.20 -11.96 -3.73
N GLN A 138 -10.91 -11.59 -3.74
CA GLN A 138 -10.23 -11.10 -2.54
C GLN A 138 -10.85 -9.84 -1.97
N VAL A 139 -11.23 -8.88 -2.80
CA VAL A 139 -11.92 -7.66 -2.35
C VAL A 139 -13.26 -8.01 -1.70
N ALA A 140 -13.99 -9.01 -2.23
CA ALA A 140 -15.23 -9.47 -1.65
C ALA A 140 -15.03 -10.17 -0.29
N GLU A 141 -14.06 -11.07 -0.17
CA GLU A 141 -13.72 -11.77 1.08
C GLU A 141 -13.29 -10.80 2.19
N LEU A 142 -12.50 -9.77 1.86
CA LEU A 142 -12.08 -8.74 2.82
C LEU A 142 -13.27 -7.94 3.35
N ARG A 143 -14.28 -7.65 2.51
CA ARG A 143 -15.53 -6.99 2.93
C ARG A 143 -16.38 -7.88 3.82
N LEU A 144 -16.54 -9.14 3.47
CA LEU A 144 -17.33 -10.11 4.26
C LEU A 144 -16.68 -10.38 5.64
N GLY A 145 -15.35 -10.45 5.70
CA GLY A 145 -14.61 -10.58 6.96
C GLY A 145 -14.82 -9.40 7.91
N ALA A 146 -14.93 -8.18 7.39
CA ALA A 146 -15.23 -6.98 8.16
C ALA A 146 -16.66 -6.99 8.73
N GLU A 147 -17.64 -7.41 7.93
CA GLU A 147 -19.05 -7.52 8.36
C GLU A 147 -19.26 -8.61 9.43
N GLY A 148 -18.54 -9.73 9.34
CA GLY A 148 -18.60 -10.83 10.30
C GLY A 148 -18.10 -10.46 11.71
N GLN A 149 -17.19 -9.51 11.83
CA GLN A 149 -16.69 -9.02 13.11
C GLN A 149 -17.66 -8.04 13.80
N ASP A 150 -18.48 -7.30 13.05
CA ASP A 150 -19.46 -6.36 13.63
C ASP A 150 -20.69 -7.08 14.22
N LEU A 151 -21.08 -8.23 13.66
CA LEU A 151 -22.19 -9.03 14.20
C LEU A 151 -21.87 -9.67 15.55
N GLY A 152 -20.60 -9.92 15.86
CA GLY A 152 -20.16 -10.45 17.15
C GLY A 152 -20.17 -9.43 18.30
N ARG A 153 -20.19 -8.14 18.00
CA ARG A 153 -20.22 -7.06 19.01
C ARG A 153 -21.61 -6.59 19.43
N ARG A 154 -22.66 -6.92 18.68
CA ARG A 154 -24.05 -6.51 18.98
C ARG A 154 -24.82 -7.54 19.81
N GLY A 155 -24.20 -8.62 20.26
CA GLY A 155 -24.82 -9.74 20.97
C GLY A 155 -24.37 -9.93 22.42
N ARG A 156 -23.93 -8.88 23.13
CA ARG A 156 -23.67 -8.94 24.58
C ARG A 156 -24.17 -7.67 25.25
#